data_b30ec07113e21f928bcba05d08bdf903
#
_entry.id   b30ec07113e21f928bcba05d08bdf903
#
_cell.length_a   1.000
_cell.length_b   1.000
_cell.length_c   1.000
_cell.angle_alpha   90.00
_cell.angle_beta   90.00
_cell.angle_gamma   90.00
#
_symmetry.space_group_name_H-M   'P 1'
#
loop_
_entity.id
_entity.type
_entity.pdbx_description
1 polymer ?
#
loop_
_entity_poly.entity_id
_entity_poly.type
_entity_poly.pdbx_seq_one_letter_code
_entity_poly.pdbx_strand_id
1 'polypeptide(L)'
;LGTPEARAQQVRMTLDTTDIAIGEPTVLRVQADRDVTAGSGSFEWPAWQDTIPGGLEILQVLGADTTAIEGEDGNPIIRVERAYEITAWDSGYLAIPPAFLVCGADTIASNPLLFNVLLAPPGEPGQIAGHADIRRVQWSWQERLQRWLPWFLALAAALGLAFLIVRWWRNRPVEE
;
A
#
# COMPACT_ATOMS: atom_id res chain seq x y z
N LEU A 1 -44.44 -19.87 5.52
CA LEU A 1 -43.96 -18.49 5.53
C LEU A 1 -42.50 -18.54 5.96
N GLY A 2 -41.60 -18.78 4.99
CA GLY A 2 -40.15 -18.65 5.23
C GLY A 2 -39.81 -17.17 5.36
N THR A 3 -39.22 -16.77 6.47
CA THR A 3 -38.54 -15.49 6.60
C THR A 3 -37.49 -15.44 5.51
N PRO A 4 -37.42 -14.36 4.69
CA PRO A 4 -36.29 -14.20 3.81
C PRO A 4 -35.05 -14.11 4.71
N GLU A 5 -34.16 -15.11 4.65
CA GLU A 5 -32.82 -14.94 5.20
C GLU A 5 -32.23 -13.71 4.49
N ALA A 6 -32.10 -12.62 5.26
CA ALA A 6 -31.36 -11.45 4.80
C ALA A 6 -29.97 -11.97 4.45
N ARG A 7 -29.66 -12.05 3.16
CA ARG A 7 -28.35 -12.47 2.69
C ARG A 7 -27.32 -11.54 3.24
N ALA A 8 -26.59 -12.10 4.13
CA ALA A 8 -25.66 -11.42 4.99
C ALA A 8 -24.55 -10.80 4.16
N GLN A 9 -24.39 -9.51 4.31
CA GLN A 9 -23.13 -8.84 4.06
C GLN A 9 -22.04 -9.66 4.72
N GLN A 10 -21.04 -10.06 3.97
CA GLN A 10 -19.97 -10.93 4.46
C GLN A 10 -18.67 -10.18 4.52
N VAL A 11 -17.97 -10.28 5.66
CA VAL A 11 -16.62 -9.77 5.83
C VAL A 11 -15.67 -10.94 6.03
N ARG A 12 -14.57 -10.94 5.31
CA ARG A 12 -13.56 -12.00 5.37
C ARG A 12 -12.16 -11.41 5.46
N MET A 13 -11.36 -11.98 6.34
CA MET A 13 -9.92 -11.71 6.41
C MET A 13 -9.13 -12.90 5.87
N THR A 14 -8.05 -12.61 5.15
CA THR A 14 -7.08 -13.60 4.64
C THR A 14 -5.66 -13.07 4.78
N LEU A 15 -4.72 -13.99 4.96
CA LEU A 15 -3.28 -13.71 4.95
C LEU A 15 -2.66 -14.40 3.74
N ASP A 16 -1.63 -13.80 3.16
CA ASP A 16 -0.85 -14.44 2.09
C ASP A 16 -0.06 -15.62 2.61
N THR A 17 0.44 -15.52 3.85
CA THR A 17 1.08 -16.62 4.56
C THR A 17 0.68 -16.58 6.03
N THR A 18 0.58 -17.75 6.65
CA THR A 18 0.30 -17.89 8.08
C THR A 18 1.55 -18.02 8.93
N ASP A 19 2.72 -18.16 8.29
CA ASP A 19 4.00 -18.34 8.95
C ASP A 19 5.00 -17.33 8.38
N ILE A 20 5.58 -16.52 9.26
CA ILE A 20 6.64 -15.56 8.92
C ILE A 20 7.77 -15.63 9.95
N ALA A 21 8.95 -15.14 9.60
CA ALA A 21 9.99 -14.83 10.57
C ALA A 21 9.70 -13.49 11.28
N ILE A 22 10.30 -13.28 12.45
CA ILE A 22 10.20 -11.98 13.16
C ILE A 22 10.65 -10.85 12.23
N GLY A 23 9.79 -9.82 12.07
CA GLY A 23 10.07 -8.67 11.21
C GLY A 23 9.87 -8.90 9.72
N GLU A 24 9.52 -10.12 9.30
CA GLU A 24 9.20 -10.42 7.90
C GLU A 24 7.81 -9.86 7.55
N PRO A 25 7.67 -9.14 6.43
CA PRO A 25 6.37 -8.60 6.03
C PRO A 25 5.48 -9.68 5.39
N THR A 26 4.17 -9.57 5.63
CA THR A 26 3.11 -10.32 4.95
C THR A 26 1.93 -9.44 4.64
N VAL A 27 1.01 -9.88 3.78
CA VAL A 27 -0.16 -9.10 3.40
C VAL A 27 -1.43 -9.66 4.05
N LEU A 28 -2.09 -8.81 4.82
CA LEU A 28 -3.44 -9.03 5.32
C LEU A 28 -4.44 -8.38 4.38
N ARG A 29 -5.39 -9.16 3.85
CA ARG A 29 -6.53 -8.65 3.08
C ARG A 29 -7.80 -8.74 3.90
N VAL A 30 -8.53 -7.64 3.92
CA VAL A 30 -9.87 -7.55 4.49
C VAL A 30 -10.84 -7.28 3.36
N GLN A 31 -11.74 -8.20 3.12
CA GLN A 31 -12.70 -8.20 2.03
C GLN A 31 -14.11 -8.10 2.58
N ALA A 32 -14.89 -7.18 2.03
CA ALA A 32 -16.28 -6.98 2.41
C ALA A 32 -17.17 -7.07 1.16
N ASP A 33 -18.12 -7.97 1.20
CA ASP A 33 -19.09 -8.18 0.12
C ASP A 33 -20.44 -7.60 0.52
N ARG A 34 -21.05 -6.85 -0.40
CA ARG A 34 -22.36 -6.25 -0.21
C ARG A 34 -23.26 -6.50 -1.42
N ASP A 35 -24.47 -6.97 -1.16
CA ASP A 35 -25.53 -7.04 -2.18
C ASP A 35 -25.99 -5.61 -2.55
N VAL A 36 -25.99 -5.29 -3.83
CA VAL A 36 -26.43 -3.97 -4.35
C VAL A 36 -27.91 -3.73 -4.07
N THR A 37 -28.71 -4.80 -4.01
CA THR A 37 -30.15 -4.72 -3.78
C THR A 37 -30.54 -4.48 -2.31
N ALA A 38 -29.61 -4.73 -1.37
CA ALA A 38 -29.86 -4.62 0.07
C ALA A 38 -29.75 -3.19 0.64
N GLY A 39 -29.45 -2.18 -0.17
CA GLY A 39 -29.39 -0.79 0.24
C GLY A 39 -28.06 -0.09 -0.03
N SER A 40 -28.05 1.23 0.12
CA SER A 40 -26.96 2.13 -0.26
C SER A 40 -26.03 2.50 0.93
N GLY A 41 -25.57 1.55 1.75
CA GLY A 41 -24.60 1.81 2.80
C GLY A 41 -23.14 1.73 2.30
N SER A 42 -22.26 2.59 2.77
CA SER A 42 -20.81 2.40 2.65
C SER A 42 -20.30 1.63 3.86
N PHE A 43 -19.23 0.85 3.68
CA PHE A 43 -18.57 0.22 4.83
C PHE A 43 -17.73 1.24 5.59
N GLU A 44 -17.96 1.35 6.90
CA GLU A 44 -17.03 2.01 7.80
C GLU A 44 -16.00 0.97 8.27
N TRP A 45 -14.76 1.21 7.92
CA TRP A 45 -13.65 0.31 8.20
C TRP A 45 -13.09 0.55 9.60
N PRO A 46 -12.49 -0.47 10.24
CA PRO A 46 -11.79 -0.25 11.51
C PRO A 46 -10.71 0.81 11.32
N ALA A 47 -10.59 1.69 12.30
CA ALA A 47 -9.60 2.78 12.29
C ALA A 47 -8.21 2.26 12.71
N TRP A 48 -7.67 1.29 11.97
CA TRP A 48 -6.31 0.83 12.14
C TRP A 48 -5.35 1.87 11.55
N GLN A 49 -4.45 2.38 12.38
CA GLN A 49 -3.44 3.35 11.96
C GLN A 49 -2.09 2.66 11.81
N ASP A 50 -1.43 2.40 12.94
CA ASP A 50 -0.08 1.82 12.96
C ASP A 50 -0.08 0.36 13.42
N THR A 51 -1.14 -0.07 14.13
CA THR A 51 -1.24 -1.41 14.71
C THR A 51 -2.60 -2.03 14.53
N ILE A 52 -2.60 -3.37 14.40
CA ILE A 52 -3.79 -4.21 14.42
C ILE A 52 -3.84 -4.91 15.79
N PRO A 53 -5.01 -5.07 16.41
CA PRO A 53 -5.14 -5.85 17.63
C PRO A 53 -4.55 -7.26 17.47
N GLY A 54 -3.75 -7.72 18.42
CA GLY A 54 -3.03 -8.98 18.35
C GLY A 54 -1.49 -8.81 18.23
N GLY A 55 -0.97 -7.57 18.31
CA GLY A 55 0.47 -7.29 18.33
C GLY A 55 1.10 -7.20 16.95
N LEU A 56 0.31 -6.88 15.93
CA LEU A 56 0.78 -6.71 14.56
C LEU A 56 0.98 -5.24 14.23
N GLU A 57 2.09 -4.91 13.60
CA GLU A 57 2.40 -3.56 13.11
C GLU A 57 2.02 -3.44 11.62
N ILE A 58 1.40 -2.32 11.24
CA ILE A 58 1.11 -1.98 9.85
C ILE A 58 2.30 -1.22 9.30
N LEU A 59 3.00 -1.84 8.35
CA LEU A 59 4.12 -1.20 7.66
C LEU A 59 3.62 -0.25 6.57
N GLN A 60 2.58 -0.68 5.85
CA GLN A 60 2.02 0.10 4.75
C GLN A 60 0.57 -0.30 4.46
N VAL A 61 -0.26 0.67 4.09
CA VAL A 61 -1.57 0.43 3.48
C VAL A 61 -1.37 0.33 1.98
N LEU A 62 -1.57 -0.87 1.41
CA LEU A 62 -1.32 -1.14 0.00
C LEU A 62 -2.42 -0.58 -0.92
N GLY A 63 -3.57 -0.26 -0.36
CA GLY A 63 -4.67 0.35 -1.10
C GLY A 63 -6.02 -0.28 -0.82
N ALA A 64 -7.03 0.25 -1.51
CA ALA A 64 -8.38 -0.28 -1.53
C ALA A 64 -8.82 -0.49 -2.99
N ASP A 65 -9.45 -1.62 -3.25
CA ASP A 65 -10.05 -1.94 -4.53
C ASP A 65 -11.54 -2.19 -4.37
N THR A 66 -12.30 -1.86 -5.42
CA THR A 66 -13.75 -2.07 -5.45
C THR A 66 -14.12 -2.72 -6.77
N THR A 67 -14.63 -3.94 -6.68
CA THR A 67 -14.99 -4.75 -7.85
C THR A 67 -16.45 -5.14 -7.78
N ALA A 68 -17.17 -5.02 -8.89
CA ALA A 68 -18.50 -5.59 -9.04
C ALA A 68 -18.36 -7.04 -9.50
N ILE A 69 -18.97 -7.94 -8.75
CA ILE A 69 -19.01 -9.39 -9.05
C ILE A 69 -20.46 -9.86 -9.13
N GLU A 70 -20.68 -10.96 -9.80
CA GLU A 70 -21.98 -11.64 -9.84
C GLU A 70 -22.06 -12.63 -8.68
N GLY A 71 -23.08 -12.50 -7.84
CA GLY A 71 -23.34 -13.45 -6.75
C GLY A 71 -23.86 -14.79 -7.27
N GLU A 72 -23.87 -15.81 -6.41
CA GLU A 72 -24.33 -17.16 -6.75
C GLU A 72 -25.78 -17.21 -7.31
N ASP A 73 -26.60 -16.20 -6.98
CA ASP A 73 -27.99 -16.09 -7.48
C ASP A 73 -28.13 -15.11 -8.65
N GLY A 74 -27.04 -14.69 -9.26
CA GLY A 74 -27.08 -13.72 -10.35
C GLY A 74 -27.30 -12.27 -9.89
N ASN A 75 -27.36 -11.99 -8.59
CA ASN A 75 -27.47 -10.64 -8.08
C ASN A 75 -26.09 -9.95 -8.09
N PRO A 76 -26.01 -8.66 -8.46
CA PRO A 76 -24.75 -7.95 -8.43
C PRO A 76 -24.31 -7.70 -6.98
N ILE A 77 -23.07 -8.08 -6.68
CA ILE A 77 -22.39 -7.86 -5.40
C ILE A 77 -21.26 -6.88 -5.60
N ILE A 78 -21.16 -5.90 -4.72
CA ILE A 78 -20.00 -5.01 -4.64
C ILE A 78 -19.05 -5.59 -3.60
N ARG A 79 -17.85 -5.93 -4.05
CA ARG A 79 -16.73 -6.37 -3.24
C ARG A 79 -15.78 -5.22 -3.03
N VAL A 80 -15.52 -4.88 -1.78
CA VAL A 80 -14.51 -3.88 -1.40
C VAL A 80 -13.40 -4.61 -0.65
N GLU A 81 -12.18 -4.48 -1.11
CA GLU A 81 -10.99 -5.07 -0.50
C GLU A 81 -10.04 -3.99 -0.01
N ARG A 82 -9.46 -4.18 1.17
CA ARG A 82 -8.33 -3.40 1.66
C ARG A 82 -7.18 -4.32 1.99
N ALA A 83 -5.99 -3.96 1.52
CA ALA A 83 -4.78 -4.71 1.75
C ALA A 83 -3.80 -3.90 2.63
N TYR A 84 -3.22 -4.59 3.61
CA TYR A 84 -2.26 -4.04 4.56
C TYR A 84 -1.01 -4.90 4.55
N GLU A 85 0.14 -4.29 4.38
CA GLU A 85 1.42 -4.95 4.65
C GLU A 85 1.68 -4.86 6.15
N ILE A 86 1.78 -6.03 6.78
CA ILE A 86 1.91 -6.16 8.23
C ILE A 86 3.13 -6.97 8.61
N THR A 87 3.62 -6.77 9.82
CA THR A 87 4.67 -7.59 10.43
C THR A 87 4.40 -7.83 11.91
N ALA A 88 5.17 -8.74 12.51
CA ALA A 88 5.15 -8.98 13.95
C ALA A 88 6.57 -9.05 14.51
N TRP A 89 6.75 -8.53 15.72
CA TRP A 89 8.03 -8.48 16.44
C TRP A 89 8.12 -9.51 17.55
N ASP A 90 7.00 -10.06 17.99
CA ASP A 90 6.91 -11.09 19.00
C ASP A 90 6.79 -12.47 18.35
N SER A 91 7.59 -13.44 18.79
CA SER A 91 7.53 -14.80 18.28
C SER A 91 6.42 -15.61 18.94
N GLY A 92 5.89 -16.58 18.20
CA GLY A 92 4.84 -17.48 18.67
C GLY A 92 3.55 -17.37 17.87
N TYR A 93 2.49 -17.96 18.42
CA TYR A 93 1.18 -17.90 17.80
C TYR A 93 0.46 -16.64 18.23
N LEU A 94 0.17 -15.77 17.27
CA LEU A 94 -0.61 -14.55 17.46
C LEU A 94 -2.00 -14.76 16.89
N ALA A 95 -3.03 -14.42 17.68
CA ALA A 95 -4.41 -14.44 17.21
C ALA A 95 -4.80 -13.05 16.73
N ILE A 96 -5.22 -12.94 15.48
CA ILE A 96 -5.80 -11.72 14.92
C ILE A 96 -7.31 -11.78 15.19
N PRO A 97 -7.85 -10.90 16.04
CA PRO A 97 -9.27 -10.90 16.32
C PRO A 97 -10.10 -10.49 15.10
N PRO A 98 -11.39 -10.80 15.07
CA PRO A 98 -12.27 -10.36 13.99
C PRO A 98 -12.22 -8.86 13.78
N ALA A 99 -12.16 -8.43 12.53
CA ALA A 99 -12.39 -7.04 12.14
C ALA A 99 -13.89 -6.76 12.15
N PHE A 100 -14.29 -5.63 12.73
CA PHE A 100 -15.68 -5.18 12.76
C PHE A 100 -15.86 -4.06 11.73
N LEU A 101 -16.75 -4.27 10.78
CA LEU A 101 -17.13 -3.27 9.80
C LEU A 101 -18.58 -2.87 10.06
N VAL A 102 -18.85 -1.56 10.01
CA VAL A 102 -20.21 -1.03 10.16
C VAL A 102 -20.76 -0.74 8.75
N CYS A 103 -21.96 -1.23 8.48
CA CYS A 103 -22.67 -0.94 7.24
C CYS A 103 -24.10 -0.49 7.56
N GLY A 104 -24.34 0.82 7.52
CA GLY A 104 -25.60 1.39 7.95
C GLY A 104 -25.85 1.22 9.43
N ALA A 105 -26.84 0.43 9.84
CA ALA A 105 -27.15 0.14 11.23
C ALA A 105 -26.50 -1.18 11.73
N ASP A 106 -25.95 -1.99 10.83
CA ASP A 106 -25.44 -3.32 11.14
C ASP A 106 -23.93 -3.32 11.33
N THR A 107 -23.45 -4.13 12.26
CA THR A 107 -22.02 -4.40 12.47
C THR A 107 -21.71 -5.83 12.11
N ILE A 108 -20.79 -6.02 11.20
CA ILE A 108 -20.41 -7.32 10.66
C ILE A 108 -18.99 -7.64 11.10
N ALA A 109 -18.83 -8.83 11.66
CA ALA A 109 -17.53 -9.34 12.07
C ALA A 109 -16.92 -10.24 11.00
N SER A 110 -15.63 -10.13 10.78
CA SER A 110 -14.88 -11.07 9.96
C SER A 110 -14.58 -12.36 10.71
N ASN A 111 -13.96 -13.33 10.02
CA ASN A 111 -13.34 -14.47 10.68
C ASN A 111 -12.07 -14.01 11.46
N PRO A 112 -11.75 -14.66 12.59
CA PRO A 112 -10.44 -14.52 13.22
C PRO A 112 -9.39 -15.27 12.39
N LEU A 113 -8.12 -14.88 12.54
CA LEU A 113 -6.99 -15.57 11.93
C LEU A 113 -5.98 -15.98 12.99
N LEU A 114 -5.28 -17.07 12.74
CA LEU A 114 -4.12 -17.49 13.52
C LEU A 114 -2.86 -17.29 12.66
N PHE A 115 -1.84 -16.73 13.28
CA PHE A 115 -0.63 -16.31 12.65
C PHE A 115 0.56 -16.80 13.48
N ASN A 116 1.52 -17.47 12.85
CA ASN A 116 2.67 -18.03 13.53
C ASN A 116 3.93 -17.24 13.17
N VAL A 117 4.61 -16.72 14.18
CA VAL A 117 5.84 -15.94 14.01
C VAL A 117 7.03 -16.77 14.49
N LEU A 118 7.86 -17.17 13.56
CA LEU A 118 9.01 -18.01 13.80
C LEU A 118 10.20 -17.16 14.23
N LEU A 119 10.91 -17.63 15.23
CA LEU A 119 12.25 -17.12 15.52
C LEU A 119 13.14 -17.40 14.31
N ALA A 120 13.89 -16.39 13.88
CA ALA A 120 14.95 -16.63 12.92
C ALA A 120 15.87 -17.75 13.46
N PRO A 121 16.22 -18.76 12.66
CA PRO A 121 17.12 -19.81 13.12
C PRO A 121 18.41 -19.15 13.63
N PRO A 122 18.93 -19.56 14.79
CA PRO A 122 20.19 -19.04 15.28
C PRO A 122 21.23 -19.27 14.18
N GLY A 123 21.87 -18.20 13.73
CA GLY A 123 22.99 -18.30 12.80
C GLY A 123 24.04 -19.26 13.38
N GLU A 124 24.78 -19.95 12.53
CA GLU A 124 25.86 -20.84 12.99
C GLU A 124 26.76 -20.09 13.97
N PRO A 125 27.16 -20.73 15.09
CA PRO A 125 28.04 -20.11 16.08
C PRO A 125 29.34 -19.61 15.42
N GLY A 126 29.51 -18.28 15.40
CA GLY A 126 30.69 -17.63 14.81
C GLY A 126 30.48 -17.00 13.44
N GLN A 127 29.34 -17.18 12.80
CA GLN A 127 28.95 -16.36 11.64
C GLN A 127 28.20 -15.13 12.13
N ILE A 128 28.89 -13.98 12.13
CA ILE A 128 28.23 -12.68 12.20
C ILE A 128 27.44 -12.59 10.89
N ALA A 129 26.11 -12.45 10.98
CA ALA A 129 25.28 -12.21 9.81
C ALA A 129 25.91 -11.07 8.99
N GLY A 130 26.27 -11.36 7.74
CA GLY A 130 26.86 -10.35 6.87
C GLY A 130 25.94 -9.14 6.84
N HIS A 131 26.53 -7.94 6.91
CA HIS A 131 25.76 -6.70 6.81
C HIS A 131 24.90 -6.79 5.56
N ALA A 132 23.57 -6.65 5.73
CA ALA A 132 22.68 -6.48 4.59
C ALA A 132 23.23 -5.32 3.78
N ASP A 133 23.50 -5.56 2.50
CA ASP A 133 24.04 -4.54 1.61
C ASP A 133 23.07 -3.34 1.59
N ILE A 134 23.61 -2.14 1.71
CA ILE A 134 22.80 -0.91 1.74
C ILE A 134 21.98 -0.88 0.44
N ARG A 135 20.68 -1.06 0.58
CA ARG A 135 19.77 -1.02 -0.56
C ARG A 135 19.89 0.36 -1.22
N ARG A 136 20.62 0.42 -2.33
CA ARG A 136 20.78 1.66 -3.09
C ARG A 136 19.43 2.00 -3.70
N VAL A 137 18.77 3.02 -3.13
CA VAL A 137 17.55 3.58 -3.69
C VAL A 137 17.88 4.06 -5.11
N GLN A 138 17.25 3.45 -6.10
CA GLN A 138 17.40 3.89 -7.49
C GLN A 138 16.71 5.25 -7.60
N TRP A 139 17.51 6.25 -7.95
CA TRP A 139 17.02 7.61 -8.14
C TRP A 139 15.88 7.62 -9.14
N SER A 140 14.75 8.18 -8.75
CA SER A 140 13.64 8.45 -9.64
C SER A 140 14.14 9.30 -10.82
N TRP A 141 13.63 9.02 -12.01
CA TRP A 141 14.07 9.77 -13.19
C TRP A 141 13.70 11.26 -13.09
N GLN A 142 12.71 11.63 -12.28
CA GLN A 142 12.38 13.01 -11.93
C GLN A 142 13.50 13.70 -11.14
N GLU A 143 14.13 13.01 -10.20
CA GLU A 143 15.27 13.52 -9.44
C GLU A 143 16.51 13.72 -10.33
N ARG A 144 16.71 12.83 -11.31
CA ARG A 144 17.77 12.99 -12.31
C ARG A 144 17.54 14.24 -13.14
N LEU A 145 16.30 14.47 -13.59
CA LEU A 145 15.94 15.63 -14.40
C LEU A 145 16.15 16.94 -13.63
N GLN A 146 15.71 17.00 -12.36
CA GLN A 146 15.91 18.17 -11.51
C GLN A 146 17.41 18.52 -11.31
N ARG A 147 18.26 17.50 -11.23
CA ARG A 147 19.70 17.69 -11.05
C ARG A 147 20.37 18.24 -12.31
N TRP A 148 19.90 17.88 -13.51
CA TRP A 148 20.45 18.33 -14.77
C TRP A 148 19.85 19.65 -15.27
N LEU A 149 18.64 19.98 -14.81
CA LEU A 149 17.90 21.18 -15.22
C LEU A 149 18.70 22.48 -15.06
N PRO A 150 19.39 22.76 -13.92
CA PRO A 150 20.17 24.00 -13.78
C PRO A 150 21.33 24.09 -14.76
N TRP A 151 21.96 22.97 -15.13
CA TRP A 151 23.03 22.95 -16.11
C TRP A 151 22.53 23.24 -17.53
N PHE A 152 21.36 22.72 -17.90
CA PHE A 152 20.74 23.06 -19.18
C PHE A 152 20.34 24.54 -19.26
N LEU A 153 19.80 25.09 -18.17
CA LEU A 153 19.46 26.51 -18.10
C LEU A 153 20.71 27.40 -18.19
N ALA A 154 21.79 27.03 -17.52
CA ALA A 154 23.04 27.76 -17.58
C ALA A 154 23.64 27.75 -19.00
N LEU A 155 23.61 26.58 -19.67
CA LEU A 155 24.07 26.47 -21.05
C LEU A 155 23.23 27.30 -22.03
N ALA A 156 21.90 27.26 -21.88
CA ALA A 156 20.99 28.05 -22.71
C ALA A 156 21.21 29.56 -22.51
N ALA A 157 21.42 30.01 -21.25
CA ALA A 157 21.73 31.39 -20.94
C ALA A 157 23.08 31.84 -21.57
N ALA A 158 24.11 30.97 -21.49
CA ALA A 158 25.43 31.26 -22.10
C ALA A 158 25.34 31.39 -23.63
N LEU A 159 24.61 30.48 -24.27
CA LEU A 159 24.39 30.54 -25.74
C LEU A 159 23.58 31.77 -26.14
N GLY A 160 22.56 32.15 -25.37
CA GLY A 160 21.77 33.35 -25.57
C GLY A 160 22.63 34.61 -25.46
N LEU A 161 23.51 34.68 -24.43
CA LEU A 161 24.45 35.81 -24.25
C LEU A 161 25.45 35.88 -25.39
N ALA A 162 26.04 34.77 -25.80
CA ALA A 162 26.96 34.71 -26.94
C ALA A 162 26.27 35.18 -28.22
N PHE A 163 25.03 34.74 -28.48
CA PHE A 163 24.27 35.22 -29.64
C PHE A 163 24.01 36.73 -29.60
N LEU A 164 23.67 37.29 -28.43
CA LEU A 164 23.46 38.73 -28.28
C LEU A 164 24.76 39.51 -28.51
N ILE A 165 25.91 39.03 -28.03
CA ILE A 165 27.22 39.65 -28.24
C ILE A 165 27.57 39.63 -29.73
N VAL A 166 27.44 38.50 -30.42
CA VAL A 166 27.72 38.40 -31.86
C VAL A 166 26.79 39.31 -32.66
N ARG A 167 25.49 39.33 -32.32
CA ARG A 167 24.52 40.22 -32.95
C ARG A 167 24.86 41.69 -32.74
N TRP A 168 25.28 42.06 -31.50
CA TRP A 168 25.70 43.43 -31.18
C TRP A 168 26.97 43.84 -31.95
N TRP A 169 27.96 42.96 -32.12
CA TRP A 169 29.17 43.23 -32.90
C TRP A 169 28.87 43.40 -34.38
N ARG A 170 27.97 42.59 -34.95
CA ARG A 170 27.56 42.71 -36.36
C ARG A 170 26.75 43.97 -36.65
N ASN A 171 26.08 44.52 -35.67
CA ASN A 171 25.24 45.72 -35.84
C ASN A 171 25.92 47.01 -35.44
N ARG A 172 27.24 47.00 -35.16
CA ARG A 172 27.99 48.25 -34.94
C ARG A 172 28.08 49.01 -36.26
N PRO A 173 27.63 50.29 -36.33
CA PRO A 173 27.91 51.13 -37.51
C PRO A 173 29.41 51.34 -37.57
N VAL A 174 29.99 51.15 -38.74
CA VAL A 174 31.35 51.55 -39.09
C VAL A 174 31.29 53.08 -39.18
N GLU A 175 31.83 53.77 -38.19
CA GLU A 175 32.04 55.23 -38.30
C GLU A 175 33.20 55.41 -39.28
N GLU A 176 32.92 56.04 -40.44
CA GLU A 176 33.90 56.58 -41.38
C GLU A 176 34.43 57.94 -40.83
#